data_f7a2ae9ef2b3716069fc1e07d9188b64
#
_entry.id   f7a2ae9ef2b3716069fc1e07d9188b64
#
_cell.length_a   1.000
_cell.length_b   1.000
_cell.length_c   1.000
_cell.angle_alpha   90.00
_cell.angle_beta   90.00
_cell.angle_gamma   90.00
#
_symmetry.space_group_name_H-M   'P 1'
#
loop_
_entity.id
_entity.type
_entity.pdbx_description
1 polymer ?
#
loop_
_entity_poly.entity_id
_entity_poly.type
_entity_poly.pdbx_seq_one_letter_code
_entity_poly.pdbx_strand_id
1 'polypeptide(L)'
;FVENVRGRESYSFEYDADWLKSSANYMYLDPDLQLYAGRQYPTGAKNVFGLFADSSPDRWGRLLMTRRERILAEQEGRKPRKLLDSDFLMGVYDETRMGAIRFKLDKDGPFLSDDSETPTPPWTSLRTLEEASRQFENDESGLEQKWINQLIKPGSSLGGARPKATVLDTKGNLWIAKFPSKHDDINVGAWEKVTHDLARLCGF
;
A
#
# COMPACT_ATOMS: atom_id res chain seq x y z
N PHE A 1 14.08 10.51 6.40
CA PHE A 1 14.73 11.19 5.29
C PHE A 1 15.00 10.21 4.17
N VAL A 2 14.89 10.66 2.91
CA VAL A 2 15.23 9.88 1.72
C VAL A 2 16.16 10.72 0.86
N GLU A 3 17.30 10.15 0.52
CA GLU A 3 18.27 10.77 -0.38
C GLU A 3 18.38 9.95 -1.66
N ASN A 4 18.27 10.59 -2.82
CA ASN A 4 18.39 9.93 -4.11
C ASN A 4 19.74 10.27 -4.75
N VAL A 5 20.59 9.29 -4.90
CA VAL A 5 21.87 9.42 -5.56
C VAL A 5 21.93 8.53 -6.79
N ARG A 6 21.90 9.12 -7.98
CA ARG A 6 21.97 8.44 -9.28
C ARG A 6 20.87 7.36 -9.45
N GLY A 7 19.64 7.64 -9.00
CA GLY A 7 18.51 6.73 -9.12
C GLY A 7 18.46 5.61 -8.08
N ARG A 8 19.31 5.68 -7.06
CA ARG A 8 19.26 4.81 -5.88
C ARG A 8 18.86 5.62 -4.67
N GLU A 9 17.89 5.13 -3.91
CA GLU A 9 17.43 5.75 -2.67
C GLU A 9 18.21 5.18 -1.48
N SER A 10 18.55 6.08 -0.57
CA SER A 10 19.09 5.76 0.74
C SER A 10 18.17 6.35 1.79
N TYR A 11 17.77 5.55 2.74
CA TYR A 11 16.85 5.93 3.80
C TYR A 11 17.63 6.19 5.09
N SER A 12 17.21 7.22 5.81
CA SER A 12 17.65 7.44 7.18
C SER A 12 16.47 7.88 8.04
N PHE A 13 16.54 7.58 9.32
CA PHE A 13 15.51 7.87 10.30
C PHE A 13 16.12 8.61 11.51
N GLU A 14 15.36 9.50 12.09
CA GLU A 14 15.69 10.19 13.32
C GLU A 14 14.44 10.33 14.17
N TYR A 15 14.52 9.94 15.43
CA TYR A 15 13.44 10.15 16.38
C TYR A 15 13.33 11.63 16.75
N ASP A 16 12.07 12.10 16.90
CA ASP A 16 11.83 13.40 17.53
C ASP A 16 12.33 13.38 18.97
N ALA A 17 13.03 14.46 19.37
CA ALA A 17 13.66 14.54 20.69
C ALA A 17 12.63 14.52 21.84
N ASP A 18 11.46 15.09 21.64
CA ASP A 18 10.41 15.11 22.68
C ASP A 18 9.71 13.76 22.74
N TRP A 19 9.60 13.07 21.60
CA TRP A 19 9.13 11.69 21.58
C TRP A 19 10.06 10.75 22.39
N LEU A 20 11.38 10.88 22.26
CA LEU A 20 12.34 10.08 23.00
C LEU A 20 12.28 10.30 24.52
N LYS A 21 11.87 11.50 24.98
CA LYS A 21 11.71 11.82 26.40
C LYS A 21 10.43 11.26 27.00
N SER A 22 9.47 10.87 26.18
CA SER A 22 8.18 10.35 26.65
C SER A 22 8.36 8.99 27.32
N SER A 23 7.83 8.82 28.54
CA SER A 23 7.91 7.59 29.32
C SER A 23 7.15 6.38 28.70
N ALA A 24 6.38 6.60 27.63
CA ALA A 24 5.65 5.56 26.92
C ALA A 24 6.52 4.79 25.89
N ASN A 25 7.78 5.15 25.71
CA ASN A 25 8.62 4.69 24.60
C ASN A 25 9.47 3.48 24.93
N TYR A 26 8.85 2.41 25.38
CA TYR A 26 9.54 1.12 25.58
C TYR A 26 9.42 0.18 24.38
N MET A 27 8.77 0.62 23.29
CA MET A 27 8.54 -0.22 22.11
C MET A 27 9.51 0.15 21.00
N TYR A 28 10.32 -0.79 20.56
CA TYR A 28 11.09 -0.66 19.34
C TYR A 28 10.14 -0.71 18.14
N LEU A 29 10.21 0.32 17.29
CA LEU A 29 9.38 0.39 16.08
C LEU A 29 9.88 -0.59 14.99
N ASP A 30 11.19 -0.82 14.97
CA ASP A 30 11.88 -1.66 13.98
C ASP A 30 13.15 -2.23 14.64
N PRO A 31 13.56 -3.46 14.35
CA PRO A 31 14.82 -4.02 14.86
C PRO A 31 16.08 -3.20 14.52
N ASP A 32 16.03 -2.47 13.38
CA ASP A 32 17.13 -1.62 12.95
C ASP A 32 17.08 -0.19 13.56
N LEU A 33 16.01 0.15 14.34
CA LEU A 33 15.84 1.44 14.99
C LEU A 33 16.07 1.34 16.50
N GLN A 34 17.18 1.94 16.94
CA GLN A 34 17.52 2.02 18.37
C GLN A 34 17.02 3.33 18.99
N LEU A 35 16.65 3.30 20.28
CA LEU A 35 16.05 4.44 20.98
C LEU A 35 17.13 5.47 21.43
N TYR A 36 17.71 6.17 20.44
CA TYR A 36 18.64 7.29 20.69
C TYR A 36 18.42 8.46 19.72
N ALA A 37 18.88 9.64 20.11
CA ALA A 37 18.84 10.82 19.25
C ALA A 37 19.90 10.73 18.15
N GLY A 38 19.55 11.20 16.95
CA GLY A 38 20.43 11.25 15.80
C GLY A 38 20.01 10.32 14.68
N ARG A 39 20.67 10.48 13.54
CA ARG A 39 20.36 9.77 12.31
C ARG A 39 20.78 8.30 12.38
N GLN A 40 19.85 7.43 12.00
CA GLN A 40 20.03 6.00 11.93
C GLN A 40 19.82 5.52 10.50
N TYR A 41 20.47 4.45 10.13
CA TYR A 41 20.46 3.89 8.78
C TYR A 41 20.08 2.40 8.84
N PRO A 42 19.40 1.87 7.82
CA PRO A 42 19.13 0.44 7.73
C PRO A 42 20.42 -0.36 7.77
N THR A 43 20.41 -1.51 8.43
CA THR A 43 21.58 -2.39 8.59
C THR A 43 21.69 -3.44 7.48
N GLY A 44 22.90 -3.91 7.22
CA GLY A 44 23.18 -4.96 6.24
C GLY A 44 22.96 -4.51 4.80
N ALA A 45 22.35 -5.37 3.99
CA ALA A 45 22.08 -5.10 2.57
C ALA A 45 20.74 -4.39 2.31
N LYS A 46 20.06 -3.96 3.37
CA LYS A 46 18.75 -3.29 3.26
C LYS A 46 18.94 -1.83 2.86
N ASN A 47 18.09 -1.34 1.97
CA ASN A 47 18.04 0.07 1.60
C ASN A 47 16.96 0.85 2.36
N VAL A 48 16.01 0.15 3.02
CA VAL A 48 14.87 0.70 3.73
C VAL A 48 14.64 -0.08 5.04
N PHE A 49 14.12 0.58 6.06
CA PHE A 49 13.73 -0.07 7.32
C PHE A 49 12.54 -1.00 7.09
N GLY A 50 12.48 -2.12 7.82
CA GLY A 50 11.41 -3.11 7.73
C GLY A 50 10.03 -2.50 7.94
N LEU A 51 9.90 -1.62 8.94
CA LEU A 51 8.68 -0.87 9.24
C LEU A 51 8.12 -0.10 8.02
N PHE A 52 9.01 0.54 7.24
CA PHE A 52 8.58 1.27 6.04
C PHE A 52 8.33 0.34 4.86
N ALA A 53 9.08 -0.75 4.74
CA ALA A 53 8.82 -1.77 3.75
C ALA A 53 7.44 -2.40 3.94
N ASP A 54 7.06 -2.73 5.18
CA ASP A 54 5.75 -3.30 5.53
C ASP A 54 4.59 -2.32 5.30
N SER A 55 4.87 -1.02 5.37
CA SER A 55 3.87 0.03 5.08
C SER A 55 3.80 0.42 3.60
N SER A 56 4.69 -0.13 2.78
CA SER A 56 4.70 0.07 1.33
C SER A 56 3.81 -0.95 0.64
N PRO A 57 3.28 -0.63 -0.56
CA PRO A 57 2.50 -1.58 -1.33
C PRO A 57 3.36 -2.73 -1.84
N ASP A 58 2.77 -3.90 -1.91
CA ASP A 58 3.34 -5.08 -2.54
C ASP A 58 3.02 -5.12 -4.05
N ARG A 59 3.19 -6.25 -4.70
CA ARG A 59 3.13 -6.41 -6.16
C ARG A 59 1.85 -5.85 -6.78
N TRP A 60 0.67 -6.11 -6.21
CA TRP A 60 -0.60 -5.61 -6.72
C TRP A 60 -0.67 -4.07 -6.68
N GLY A 61 -0.43 -3.48 -5.51
CA GLY A 61 -0.45 -2.02 -5.35
C GLY A 61 0.60 -1.32 -6.20
N ARG A 62 1.81 -1.88 -6.30
CA ARG A 62 2.88 -1.35 -7.18
C ARG A 62 2.48 -1.39 -8.65
N LEU A 63 1.79 -2.43 -9.09
CA LEU A 63 1.26 -2.55 -10.45
C LEU A 63 0.24 -1.44 -10.74
N LEU A 64 -0.73 -1.23 -9.83
CA LEU A 64 -1.73 -0.16 -9.95
C LEU A 64 -1.07 1.22 -10.05
N MET A 65 -0.14 1.53 -9.15
CA MET A 65 0.56 2.81 -9.13
C MET A 65 1.42 3.04 -10.38
N THR A 66 2.09 2.01 -10.86
CA THR A 66 2.90 2.09 -12.09
C THR A 66 2.05 2.34 -13.32
N ARG A 67 0.89 1.70 -13.42
CA ARG A 67 -0.05 1.97 -14.53
C ARG A 67 -0.67 3.35 -14.44
N ARG A 68 -1.02 3.80 -13.23
CA ARG A 68 -1.48 5.19 -13.02
C ARG A 68 -0.45 6.20 -13.52
N GLU A 69 0.83 6.02 -13.19
CA GLU A 69 1.90 6.90 -13.68
C GLU A 69 1.97 6.95 -15.20
N ARG A 70 1.80 5.81 -15.90
CA ARG A 70 1.78 5.77 -17.38
C ARG A 70 0.63 6.59 -17.95
N ILE A 71 -0.58 6.43 -17.40
CA ILE A 71 -1.76 7.17 -17.83
C ILE A 71 -1.57 8.69 -17.62
N LEU A 72 -1.09 9.08 -16.46
CA LEU A 72 -0.82 10.49 -16.15
C LEU A 72 0.23 11.08 -17.10
N ALA A 73 1.31 10.33 -17.33
CA ALA A 73 2.36 10.76 -18.23
C ALA A 73 1.87 10.96 -19.67
N GLU A 74 1.01 10.06 -20.15
CA GLU A 74 0.38 10.20 -21.49
C GLU A 74 -0.52 11.43 -21.57
N GLN A 75 -1.36 11.68 -20.56
CA GLN A 75 -2.22 12.86 -20.49
C GLN A 75 -1.43 14.17 -20.45
N GLU A 76 -0.29 14.16 -19.77
CA GLU A 76 0.61 15.32 -19.65
C GLU A 76 1.60 15.43 -20.82
N GLY A 77 1.57 14.51 -21.78
CA GLY A 77 2.47 14.50 -22.95
C GLY A 77 3.95 14.29 -22.59
N ARG A 78 4.23 13.65 -21.47
CA ARG A 78 5.58 13.35 -20.99
C ARG A 78 5.89 11.85 -21.00
N LYS A 79 7.17 11.50 -20.86
CA LYS A 79 7.55 10.10 -20.64
C LYS A 79 7.21 9.66 -19.20
N PRO A 80 6.69 8.41 -19.02
CA PRO A 80 6.49 7.84 -17.68
C PRO A 80 7.80 7.79 -16.93
N ARG A 81 7.80 8.24 -15.67
CA ARG A 81 8.96 8.12 -14.80
C ARG A 81 8.99 6.73 -14.16
N LYS A 82 10.17 6.23 -13.84
CA LYS A 82 10.33 5.06 -13.01
C LYS A 82 9.99 5.43 -11.57
N LEU A 83 8.96 4.79 -10.99
CA LEU A 83 8.65 4.96 -9.58
C LEU A 83 9.72 4.28 -8.72
N LEU A 84 10.11 4.95 -7.65
CA LEU A 84 11.06 4.50 -6.65
C LEU A 84 10.33 4.00 -5.39
N ASP A 85 11.04 3.42 -4.44
CA ASP A 85 10.41 2.89 -3.23
C ASP A 85 9.74 3.97 -2.39
N SER A 86 10.27 5.18 -2.34
CA SER A 86 9.63 6.33 -1.71
C SER A 86 8.32 6.73 -2.38
N ASP A 87 8.25 6.71 -3.72
CA ASP A 87 7.01 7.00 -4.45
C ASP A 87 5.90 6.01 -4.08
N PHE A 88 6.25 4.72 -3.98
CA PHE A 88 5.32 3.68 -3.56
C PHE A 88 4.89 3.86 -2.11
N LEU A 89 5.84 4.10 -1.21
CA LEU A 89 5.56 4.32 0.21
C LEU A 89 4.63 5.52 0.43
N MET A 90 4.95 6.66 -0.20
CA MET A 90 4.22 7.92 0.00
C MET A 90 2.90 7.99 -0.78
N GLY A 91 2.78 7.24 -1.87
CA GLY A 91 1.60 7.25 -2.74
C GLY A 91 0.44 6.34 -2.28
N VAL A 92 0.60 5.62 -1.18
CA VAL A 92 -0.49 4.82 -0.58
C VAL A 92 -1.52 5.74 0.06
N TYR A 93 -2.79 5.48 -0.19
CA TYR A 93 -3.89 6.20 0.45
C TYR A 93 -3.89 5.99 1.96
N ASP A 94 -3.90 7.07 2.73
CA ASP A 94 -3.66 7.04 4.17
C ASP A 94 -4.69 6.21 4.96
N GLU A 95 -5.98 6.37 4.66
CA GLU A 95 -7.07 5.68 5.35
C GLU A 95 -6.97 4.14 5.23
N THR A 96 -6.49 3.64 4.08
CA THR A 96 -6.38 2.20 3.81
C THR A 96 -4.96 1.67 3.99
N ARG A 97 -4.02 2.49 4.44
CA ARG A 97 -2.63 2.08 4.67
C ARG A 97 -2.56 0.94 5.68
N MET A 98 -1.85 -0.12 5.30
CA MET A 98 -1.58 -1.23 6.19
C MET A 98 -0.53 -0.85 7.25
N GLY A 99 -0.67 -1.42 8.43
CA GLY A 99 0.22 -1.14 9.56
C GLY A 99 -0.24 0.03 10.43
N ALA A 100 0.63 0.47 11.34
CA ALA A 100 0.31 1.45 12.39
C ALA A 100 0.94 2.83 12.14
N ILE A 101 1.65 3.03 11.04
CA ILE A 101 2.34 4.28 10.76
C ILE A 101 1.64 5.10 9.69
N ARG A 102 1.63 6.41 9.88
CA ARG A 102 1.09 7.39 8.96
C ARG A 102 2.16 8.42 8.62
N PHE A 103 2.06 9.04 7.46
CA PHE A 103 3.10 9.93 6.96
C PHE A 103 2.57 11.34 6.75
N LYS A 104 3.42 12.32 7.08
CA LYS A 104 3.24 13.74 6.80
C LYS A 104 4.52 14.30 6.20
N LEU A 105 4.43 15.34 5.39
CA LEU A 105 5.58 16.13 4.96
C LEU A 105 6.00 17.13 6.04
N ASP A 106 5.00 17.75 6.66
CA ASP A 106 5.19 18.74 7.72
C ASP A 106 4.49 18.27 8.99
N LYS A 107 5.06 18.60 10.16
CA LYS A 107 4.55 18.21 11.47
C LYS A 107 3.08 18.59 11.66
N ASP A 108 2.69 19.79 11.25
CA ASP A 108 1.34 20.35 11.40
C ASP A 108 0.49 20.20 10.13
N GLY A 109 1.04 19.63 9.07
CA GLY A 109 0.36 19.39 7.80
C GLY A 109 -0.60 18.18 7.82
N PRO A 110 -1.37 17.98 6.74
CA PRO A 110 -2.22 16.82 6.57
C PRO A 110 -1.41 15.54 6.41
N PHE A 111 -2.04 14.40 6.62
CA PHE A 111 -1.45 13.12 6.24
C PHE A 111 -1.36 13.00 4.73
N LEU A 112 -0.33 12.33 4.25
CA LEU A 112 -0.10 12.13 2.83
C LEU A 112 -1.18 11.24 2.21
N SER A 113 -1.61 11.62 1.00
CA SER A 113 -2.64 10.91 0.26
C SER A 113 -3.97 10.78 1.03
N ASP A 114 -4.27 11.77 1.86
CA ASP A 114 -5.55 11.92 2.56
C ASP A 114 -6.53 12.68 1.66
N ASP A 115 -7.08 11.97 0.66
CA ASP A 115 -8.07 12.52 -0.27
C ASP A 115 -9.48 12.11 0.19
N SER A 116 -10.17 13.02 0.84
CA SER A 116 -11.54 12.83 1.33
C SER A 116 -12.62 12.85 0.26
N GLU A 117 -12.31 13.31 -0.97
CA GLU A 117 -13.30 13.44 -2.03
C GLU A 117 -13.75 12.10 -2.60
N THR A 118 -12.92 11.07 -2.45
CA THR A 118 -13.25 9.71 -2.92
C THR A 118 -13.15 8.72 -1.76
N PRO A 119 -14.23 8.45 -1.03
CA PRO A 119 -14.21 7.55 0.12
C PRO A 119 -13.89 6.11 -0.27
N THR A 120 -13.42 5.32 0.70
CA THR A 120 -13.27 3.87 0.54
C THR A 120 -14.61 3.26 0.10
N PRO A 121 -14.65 2.46 -0.98
CA PRO A 121 -15.91 1.96 -1.51
C PRO A 121 -16.63 1.03 -0.54
N PRO A 122 -17.98 1.08 -0.49
CA PRO A 122 -18.74 0.14 0.30
C PRO A 122 -18.67 -1.27 -0.31
N TRP A 123 -18.89 -2.29 0.49
CA TRP A 123 -18.90 -3.69 0.02
C TRP A 123 -19.98 -3.99 -1.03
N THR A 124 -21.02 -3.15 -1.13
CA THR A 124 -22.00 -3.22 -2.22
C THR A 124 -21.39 -3.01 -3.60
N SER A 125 -20.18 -2.41 -3.65
CA SER A 125 -19.42 -2.19 -4.89
C SER A 125 -18.53 -3.39 -5.28
N LEU A 126 -18.57 -4.52 -4.56
CA LEU A 126 -17.70 -5.67 -4.81
C LEU A 126 -17.74 -6.17 -6.26
N ARG A 127 -18.93 -6.27 -6.87
CA ARG A 127 -19.07 -6.71 -8.27
C ARG A 127 -18.42 -5.72 -9.24
N THR A 128 -18.57 -4.43 -8.98
CA THR A 128 -17.95 -3.38 -9.80
C THR A 128 -16.42 -3.42 -9.70
N LEU A 129 -15.91 -3.64 -8.49
CA LEU A 129 -14.47 -3.77 -8.24
C LEU A 129 -13.88 -5.06 -8.82
N GLU A 130 -14.61 -6.17 -8.75
CA GLU A 130 -14.23 -7.43 -9.40
C GLU A 130 -14.15 -7.26 -10.92
N GLU A 131 -15.17 -6.65 -11.54
CA GLU A 131 -15.16 -6.37 -12.98
C GLU A 131 -14.03 -5.43 -13.37
N ALA A 132 -13.82 -4.34 -12.60
CA ALA A 132 -12.69 -3.43 -12.81
C ALA A 132 -11.35 -4.17 -12.73
N SER A 133 -11.21 -5.07 -11.77
CA SER A 133 -10.02 -5.89 -11.57
C SER A 133 -9.76 -6.84 -12.76
N ARG A 134 -10.82 -7.50 -13.24
CA ARG A 134 -10.77 -8.38 -14.41
C ARG A 134 -10.40 -7.63 -15.69
N GLN A 135 -11.03 -6.47 -15.93
CA GLN A 135 -10.73 -5.62 -17.07
C GLN A 135 -9.29 -5.07 -16.99
N PHE A 136 -8.87 -4.66 -15.82
CA PHE A 136 -7.51 -4.20 -15.58
C PHE A 136 -6.44 -5.27 -15.87
N GLU A 137 -6.67 -6.53 -15.49
CA GLU A 137 -5.76 -7.63 -15.82
C GLU A 137 -5.77 -7.98 -17.31
N ASN A 138 -6.91 -7.81 -17.99
CA ASN A 138 -7.08 -8.11 -19.43
C ASN A 138 -6.66 -6.93 -20.35
N ASP A 139 -6.55 -5.73 -19.79
CA ASP A 139 -6.11 -4.56 -20.55
C ASP A 139 -4.60 -4.64 -20.83
N GLU A 140 -4.25 -5.15 -22.02
CA GLU A 140 -2.85 -5.25 -22.48
C GLU A 140 -2.22 -3.88 -22.76
N SER A 141 -3.01 -2.89 -23.13
CA SER A 141 -2.54 -1.52 -23.33
C SER A 141 -2.16 -0.85 -22.01
N GLY A 142 -2.88 -1.21 -20.93
CA GLY A 142 -2.68 -0.67 -19.59
C GLY A 142 -3.07 0.80 -19.44
N LEU A 143 -3.86 1.35 -20.36
CA LEU A 143 -4.16 2.77 -20.47
C LEU A 143 -5.63 3.13 -20.19
N GLU A 144 -6.46 2.15 -19.84
CA GLU A 144 -7.85 2.42 -19.48
C GLU A 144 -7.97 3.04 -18.07
N GLN A 145 -7.92 4.35 -18.00
CA GLN A 145 -8.01 5.13 -16.76
C GLN A 145 -9.23 4.80 -15.89
N LYS A 146 -10.35 4.45 -16.53
CA LYS A 146 -11.59 4.10 -15.83
C LYS A 146 -11.38 3.01 -14.77
N TRP A 147 -10.66 1.95 -15.11
CA TRP A 147 -10.44 0.82 -14.22
C TRP A 147 -9.41 1.15 -13.14
N ILE A 148 -8.36 1.87 -13.51
CA ILE A 148 -7.34 2.31 -12.56
C ILE A 148 -7.93 3.23 -11.47
N ASN A 149 -8.79 4.17 -11.86
CA ASN A 149 -9.43 5.10 -10.91
C ASN A 149 -10.31 4.37 -9.88
N GLN A 150 -10.92 3.26 -10.25
CA GLN A 150 -11.73 2.46 -9.32
C GLN A 150 -10.87 1.62 -8.36
N LEU A 151 -9.68 1.21 -8.77
CA LEU A 151 -8.84 0.28 -8.03
C LEU A 151 -7.72 0.93 -7.23
N ILE A 152 -7.26 2.13 -7.64
CA ILE A 152 -6.02 2.71 -7.09
C ILE A 152 -6.11 2.99 -5.58
N LYS A 153 -7.19 3.58 -5.11
CA LYS A 153 -7.37 3.86 -3.70
C LYS A 153 -7.56 2.59 -2.87
N PRO A 154 -8.58 1.76 -3.16
CA PRO A 154 -8.85 0.60 -2.34
C PRO A 154 -7.81 -0.52 -2.49
N GLY A 155 -7.01 -0.52 -3.56
CA GLY A 155 -6.05 -1.59 -3.87
C GLY A 155 -4.59 -1.26 -3.63
N SER A 156 -4.22 0.03 -3.58
CA SER A 156 -2.81 0.44 -3.58
C SER A 156 -2.05 0.10 -2.29
N SER A 157 -2.73 -0.02 -1.16
CA SER A 157 -2.11 -0.27 0.15
C SER A 157 -1.91 -1.76 0.48
N LEU A 158 -2.52 -2.66 -0.31
CA LEU A 158 -2.64 -4.06 0.06
C LEU A 158 -1.46 -4.90 -0.40
N GLY A 159 -1.02 -5.83 0.46
CA GLY A 159 0.03 -6.79 0.18
C GLY A 159 -0.34 -7.89 -0.82
N GLY A 160 0.66 -8.60 -1.35
CA GLY A 160 0.50 -9.74 -2.27
C GLY A 160 0.28 -9.35 -3.73
N ALA A 161 0.20 -10.37 -4.60
CA ALA A 161 0.19 -10.21 -6.05
C ALA A 161 -1.19 -10.27 -6.70
N ARG A 162 -2.19 -10.84 -6.01
CA ARG A 162 -3.53 -11.05 -6.55
C ARG A 162 -4.38 -9.79 -6.48
N PRO A 163 -5.35 -9.62 -7.40
CA PRO A 163 -6.30 -8.53 -7.37
C PRO A 163 -7.07 -8.49 -6.04
N LYS A 164 -7.11 -7.33 -5.43
CA LYS A 164 -7.82 -7.11 -4.17
C LYS A 164 -8.14 -5.63 -3.95
N ALA A 165 -9.10 -5.37 -3.07
CA ALA A 165 -9.47 -4.02 -2.69
C ALA A 165 -9.92 -3.96 -1.22
N THR A 166 -9.70 -2.83 -0.58
CA THR A 166 -10.31 -2.50 0.71
C THR A 166 -11.73 -1.99 0.49
N VAL A 167 -12.67 -2.48 1.26
CA VAL A 167 -14.09 -2.09 1.23
C VAL A 167 -14.62 -1.87 2.64
N LEU A 168 -15.68 -1.07 2.77
CA LEU A 168 -16.36 -0.81 4.03
C LEU A 168 -17.64 -1.64 4.14
N ASP A 169 -17.89 -2.25 5.30
CA ASP A 169 -19.19 -2.81 5.62
C ASP A 169 -20.20 -1.72 6.05
N THR A 170 -21.43 -2.13 6.32
CA THR A 170 -22.50 -1.21 6.76
C THR A 170 -22.27 -0.61 8.15
N LYS A 171 -21.29 -1.10 8.89
CA LYS A 171 -20.90 -0.60 10.22
C LYS A 171 -19.63 0.28 10.17
N GLY A 172 -19.05 0.48 8.98
CA GLY A 172 -17.82 1.24 8.80
C GLY A 172 -16.54 0.45 9.08
N ASN A 173 -16.60 -0.88 9.20
CA ASN A 173 -15.40 -1.69 9.33
C ASN A 173 -14.73 -1.91 7.98
N LEU A 174 -13.40 -1.87 7.96
CA LEU A 174 -12.59 -2.15 6.78
C LEU A 174 -12.45 -3.68 6.58
N TRP A 175 -12.65 -4.11 5.34
CA TRP A 175 -12.49 -5.48 4.89
C TRP A 175 -11.59 -5.54 3.66
N ILE A 176 -10.89 -6.65 3.49
CA ILE A 176 -10.12 -6.93 2.28
C ILE A 176 -10.92 -7.90 1.42
N ALA A 177 -11.35 -7.44 0.24
CA ALA A 177 -11.92 -8.29 -0.78
C ALA A 177 -10.82 -8.78 -1.71
N LYS A 178 -10.72 -10.08 -1.93
CA LYS A 178 -9.82 -10.70 -2.91
C LYS A 178 -10.63 -11.15 -4.11
N PHE A 179 -10.15 -10.83 -5.31
CA PHE A 179 -10.83 -11.17 -6.55
C PHE A 179 -10.13 -12.29 -7.29
N PRO A 180 -10.84 -13.05 -8.14
CA PRO A 180 -10.22 -13.98 -9.06
C PRO A 180 -9.19 -13.28 -9.95
N SER A 181 -8.10 -13.96 -10.27
CA SER A 181 -7.11 -13.50 -11.24
C SER A 181 -7.25 -14.29 -12.54
N LYS A 182 -6.93 -13.68 -13.67
CA LYS A 182 -6.88 -14.35 -14.96
C LYS A 182 -5.88 -15.53 -15.01
N HIS A 183 -4.98 -15.60 -14.04
CA HIS A 183 -3.96 -16.66 -13.92
C HIS A 183 -4.39 -17.78 -12.99
N ASP A 184 -5.63 -17.80 -12.51
CA ASP A 184 -6.11 -18.84 -11.62
C ASP A 184 -6.54 -20.09 -12.41
N ASP A 185 -5.87 -21.19 -12.13
CA ASP A 185 -6.24 -22.52 -12.67
C ASP A 185 -7.30 -23.22 -11.80
N ILE A 186 -7.51 -22.71 -10.57
CA ILE A 186 -8.46 -23.27 -9.58
C ILE A 186 -9.23 -22.14 -8.89
N ASN A 187 -10.31 -22.47 -8.23
CA ASN A 187 -11.05 -21.51 -7.40
C ASN A 187 -10.29 -21.24 -6.08
N VAL A 188 -9.34 -20.32 -6.13
CA VAL A 188 -8.48 -19.98 -4.97
C VAL A 188 -9.30 -19.42 -3.81
N GLY A 189 -10.35 -18.62 -4.06
CA GLY A 189 -11.20 -18.09 -3.01
C GLY A 189 -11.95 -19.20 -2.24
N ALA A 190 -12.42 -20.23 -2.95
CA ALA A 190 -13.02 -21.39 -2.31
C ALA A 190 -12.01 -22.17 -1.46
N TRP A 191 -10.80 -22.35 -1.94
CA TRP A 191 -9.72 -23.01 -1.18
C TRP A 191 -9.29 -22.21 0.05
N GLU A 192 -9.19 -20.87 -0.04
CA GLU A 192 -8.95 -20.03 1.12
C GLU A 192 -10.06 -20.18 2.18
N LYS A 193 -11.34 -20.25 1.75
CA LYS A 193 -12.47 -20.47 2.66
C LYS A 193 -12.38 -21.82 3.36
N VAL A 194 -12.10 -22.89 2.62
CA VAL A 194 -11.93 -24.26 3.20
C VAL A 194 -10.80 -24.25 4.21
N THR A 195 -9.65 -23.66 3.89
CA THR A 195 -8.50 -23.57 4.78
C THR A 195 -8.84 -22.81 6.07
N HIS A 196 -9.53 -21.68 5.94
CA HIS A 196 -10.00 -20.90 7.08
C HIS A 196 -10.95 -21.70 7.98
N ASP A 197 -11.92 -22.42 7.39
CA ASP A 197 -12.89 -23.20 8.15
C ASP A 197 -12.21 -24.36 8.88
N LEU A 198 -11.25 -25.03 8.24
CA LEU A 198 -10.45 -26.08 8.87
C LEU A 198 -9.61 -25.53 10.03
N ALA A 199 -8.96 -24.38 9.86
CA ALA A 199 -8.20 -23.74 10.93
C ALA A 199 -9.11 -23.45 12.14
N ARG A 200 -10.29 -22.88 11.92
CA ARG A 200 -11.27 -22.65 12.99
C ARG A 200 -11.69 -23.93 13.71
N LEU A 201 -11.93 -25.02 12.97
CA LEU A 201 -12.26 -26.32 13.57
C LEU A 201 -11.11 -26.88 14.41
N CYS A 202 -9.87 -26.55 14.08
CA CYS A 202 -8.68 -26.92 14.84
C CYS A 202 -8.37 -25.97 16.02
N GLY A 203 -9.19 -24.95 16.25
CA GLY A 203 -9.02 -24.03 17.39
C GLY A 203 -8.13 -22.82 17.13
N PHE A 204 -7.85 -22.49 15.85
CA PHE A 204 -7.13 -21.27 15.45
C PHE A 204 -8.07 -20.11 15.18
#